data_7c56b6e981ac1d036a66547cfc50d354
#
_entry.id   7c56b6e981ac1d036a66547cfc50d354
#
_cell.length_a   1.000
_cell.length_b   1.000
_cell.length_c   1.000
_cell.angle_alpha   90.00
_cell.angle_beta   90.00
_cell.angle_gamma   90.00
#
_symmetry.space_group_name_H-M   'P 1'
#
loop_
_entity.id
_entity.type
_entity.pdbx_description
1 polymer ?
#
loop_
_entity_poly.entity_id
_entity_poly.type
_entity_poly.pdbx_seq_one_letter_code
_entity_poly.pdbx_strand_id
1 'polypeptide(L)'
;MVYSARYVWARPQGKALVEAKGLECYVPLQYKHINKNGKKRIVIAPLLPSFLFVYATTAQVESLLYEIMISSEGNRKLLSYYFDHTICRQDNPDRNPPLTIRNDAMDNFIRLTSIKNPHIIPVTTEIIQYKLGDMVIVTDGDFKDVHGRVARIAGQQRVVVELFEGCLVATAYIPKNAMKLYVEQ
;
A
#
# COMPACT_ATOMS: atom_id res chain seq x y z
N MET A 1 14.50 10.32 -6.99
CA MET A 1 13.82 9.18 -7.63
C MET A 1 12.50 9.00 -6.87
N VAL A 2 11.37 8.96 -7.55
CA VAL A 2 10.04 8.96 -6.90
C VAL A 2 9.40 7.62 -7.19
N TYR A 3 8.92 6.90 -6.16
CA TYR A 3 8.09 5.73 -6.38
C TYR A 3 6.86 6.14 -7.16
N SER A 4 6.80 5.82 -8.43
CA SER A 4 5.54 5.86 -9.17
C SER A 4 4.77 4.61 -8.79
N ALA A 5 3.95 4.69 -7.74
CA ALA A 5 2.98 3.66 -7.49
C ALA A 5 1.93 3.72 -8.57
N ARG A 6 2.03 2.83 -9.50
CA ARG A 6 1.06 2.70 -10.57
C ARG A 6 0.39 1.37 -10.42
N TYR A 7 -0.88 1.45 -10.20
CA TYR A 7 -1.73 0.29 -10.13
C TYR A 7 -1.61 -0.55 -11.36
N VAL A 8 -1.51 -1.77 -11.01
CA VAL A 8 -1.61 -2.79 -11.97
C VAL A 8 -2.54 -3.83 -11.40
N TRP A 9 -3.57 -4.12 -12.09
CA TRP A 9 -4.27 -5.37 -11.90
C TRP A 9 -3.22 -6.48 -11.95
N ALA A 10 -2.61 -6.75 -10.80
CA ALA A 10 -1.55 -7.73 -10.69
C ALA A 10 -2.18 -9.11 -10.57
N ARG A 11 -2.45 -9.70 -11.68
CA ARG A 11 -2.31 -11.14 -11.74
C ARG A 11 -0.83 -11.47 -11.47
N PRO A 12 -0.50 -12.65 -10.97
CA PRO A 12 0.91 -13.05 -10.74
C PRO A 12 1.86 -12.75 -11.90
N GLN A 13 1.31 -12.74 -13.12
CA GLN A 13 2.00 -12.40 -14.36
C GLN A 13 2.50 -10.96 -14.44
N GLY A 14 1.81 -10.00 -13.83
CA GLY A 14 2.22 -8.58 -13.86
C GLY A 14 3.52 -8.34 -13.10
N LYS A 15 3.71 -8.98 -11.94
CA LYS A 15 4.94 -8.89 -11.17
C LYS A 15 6.12 -9.44 -11.97
N ALA A 16 5.97 -10.63 -12.56
CA ALA A 16 7.02 -11.27 -13.35
C ALA A 16 7.44 -10.41 -14.56
N LEU A 17 6.49 -9.71 -15.19
CA LEU A 17 6.80 -8.80 -16.31
C LEU A 17 7.63 -7.60 -15.87
N VAL A 18 7.29 -6.98 -14.73
CA VAL A 18 8.04 -5.85 -14.17
C VAL A 18 9.45 -6.29 -13.80
N GLU A 19 9.59 -7.42 -13.11
CA GLU A 19 10.88 -7.98 -12.71
C GLU A 19 11.76 -8.39 -13.92
N ALA A 20 11.15 -8.94 -14.98
CA ALA A 20 11.86 -9.27 -16.22
C ALA A 20 12.46 -8.06 -16.94
N LYS A 21 11.94 -6.86 -16.67
CA LYS A 21 12.49 -5.57 -17.13
C LYS A 21 13.54 -4.97 -16.19
N GLY A 22 13.92 -5.69 -15.15
CA GLY A 22 14.86 -5.20 -14.14
C GLY A 22 14.34 -4.06 -13.29
N LEU A 23 13.01 -3.86 -13.23
CA LEU A 23 12.38 -2.86 -12.39
C LEU A 23 12.05 -3.46 -11.02
N GLU A 24 12.32 -2.70 -9.97
CA GLU A 24 11.97 -3.08 -8.61
C GLU A 24 10.47 -2.91 -8.40
N CYS A 25 9.84 -3.89 -7.74
CA CYS A 25 8.42 -3.83 -7.44
C CYS A 25 8.08 -4.43 -6.08
N TYR A 26 6.99 -3.95 -5.49
CA TYR A 26 6.51 -4.36 -4.20
C TYR A 26 5.02 -4.74 -4.23
N VAL A 27 4.69 -5.92 -3.67
CA VAL A 27 3.31 -6.36 -3.43
C VAL A 27 3.14 -6.53 -1.93
N PRO A 28 2.34 -5.70 -1.26
CA PRO A 28 2.10 -5.85 0.17
C PRO A 28 1.32 -7.13 0.44
N LEU A 29 1.82 -7.93 1.38
CA LEU A 29 1.23 -9.21 1.76
C LEU A 29 0.60 -9.12 3.15
N GLN A 30 -0.44 -9.91 3.39
CA GLN A 30 -1.06 -10.08 4.69
C GLN A 30 -1.09 -11.54 5.10
N TYR A 31 -1.02 -11.76 6.40
CA TYR A 31 -1.14 -13.06 7.03
C TYR A 31 -2.56 -13.21 7.58
N LYS A 32 -3.37 -14.09 7.00
CA LYS A 32 -4.76 -14.31 7.41
C LYS A 32 -4.92 -15.65 8.11
N HIS A 33 -5.63 -15.65 9.23
CA HIS A 33 -6.14 -16.88 9.81
C HIS A 33 -7.37 -17.36 9.03
N ILE A 34 -7.28 -18.55 8.47
CA ILE A 34 -8.44 -19.22 7.87
C ILE A 34 -8.75 -20.51 8.65
N ASN A 35 -10.02 -20.86 8.72
CA ASN A 35 -10.45 -22.15 9.23
C ASN A 35 -10.74 -23.07 8.04
N LYS A 36 -9.93 -24.09 7.84
CA LYS A 36 -10.13 -25.12 6.80
C LYS A 36 -10.26 -26.48 7.46
N ASN A 37 -11.42 -27.11 7.29
CA ASN A 37 -11.74 -28.43 7.89
C ASN A 37 -11.53 -28.45 9.43
N GLY A 38 -12.00 -27.43 10.14
CA GLY A 38 -11.86 -27.31 11.59
C GLY A 38 -10.46 -26.95 12.11
N LYS A 39 -9.47 -26.83 11.23
CA LYS A 39 -8.08 -26.46 11.60
C LYS A 39 -7.79 -25.02 11.21
N LYS A 40 -7.32 -24.23 12.18
CA LYS A 40 -6.79 -22.88 11.92
C LYS A 40 -5.48 -22.97 11.16
N ARG A 41 -5.39 -22.26 10.05
CA ARG A 41 -4.16 -22.13 9.23
C ARG A 41 -3.90 -20.66 8.94
N ILE A 42 -2.62 -20.30 8.83
CA ILE A 42 -2.21 -18.99 8.33
C ILE A 42 -2.01 -19.13 6.83
N VAL A 43 -2.64 -18.24 6.06
CA VAL A 43 -2.41 -18.09 4.62
C VAL A 43 -1.85 -16.72 4.34
N ILE A 44 -1.01 -16.64 3.33
CA ILE A 44 -0.44 -15.40 2.82
C ILE A 44 -1.25 -14.99 1.60
N ALA A 45 -1.72 -13.76 1.59
CA ALA A 45 -2.49 -13.19 0.49
C ALA A 45 -2.06 -11.73 0.25
N PRO A 46 -2.29 -11.16 -0.92
CA PRO A 46 -2.11 -9.72 -1.11
C PRO A 46 -2.95 -8.93 -0.10
N LEU A 47 -2.34 -7.96 0.57
CA LEU A 47 -3.01 -7.06 1.50
C LEU A 47 -3.97 -6.13 0.74
N LEU A 48 -3.51 -5.64 -0.40
CA LEU A 48 -4.27 -4.84 -1.34
C LEU A 48 -4.45 -5.66 -2.62
N PRO A 49 -5.61 -6.30 -2.83
CA PRO A 49 -5.86 -7.08 -4.03
C PRO A 49 -5.70 -6.21 -5.28
N SER A 50 -5.02 -6.72 -6.29
CA SER A 50 -4.80 -6.04 -7.57
C SER A 50 -3.84 -4.84 -7.56
N PHE A 51 -3.02 -4.67 -6.51
CA PHE A 51 -2.02 -3.62 -6.42
C PHE A 51 -0.61 -4.16 -6.52
N LEU A 52 0.20 -3.49 -7.33
CA LEU A 52 1.64 -3.66 -7.45
C LEU A 52 2.29 -2.29 -7.44
N PHE A 53 3.23 -2.04 -6.57
CA PHE A 53 4.01 -0.79 -6.53
C PHE A 53 5.30 -0.99 -7.32
N VAL A 54 5.63 -0.05 -8.21
CA VAL A 54 6.83 -0.13 -9.05
C VAL A 54 7.73 1.06 -8.75
N TYR A 55 9.00 0.79 -8.48
CA TYR A 55 10.02 1.81 -8.31
C TYR A 55 10.69 2.07 -9.65
N ALA A 56 10.30 3.14 -10.33
CA ALA A 56 10.77 3.46 -11.67
C ALA A 56 10.54 4.93 -12.03
N THR A 57 11.21 5.40 -13.06
CA THR A 57 10.91 6.68 -13.69
C THR A 57 9.65 6.59 -14.53
N THR A 58 9.03 7.74 -14.80
CA THR A 58 7.86 7.83 -15.69
C THR A 58 8.12 7.18 -17.05
N ALA A 59 9.26 7.49 -17.67
CA ALA A 59 9.63 6.94 -18.98
C ALA A 59 9.76 5.41 -18.97
N GLN A 60 10.34 4.84 -17.91
CA GLN A 60 10.47 3.38 -17.78
C GLN A 60 9.09 2.68 -17.68
N VAL A 61 8.17 3.27 -16.93
CA VAL A 61 6.83 2.69 -16.80
C VAL A 61 6.01 2.85 -18.08
N GLU A 62 6.14 4.00 -18.78
CA GLU A 62 5.51 4.21 -20.09
C GLU A 62 5.99 3.20 -21.13
N SER A 63 7.31 2.97 -21.20
CA SER A 63 7.91 1.95 -22.06
C SER A 63 7.38 0.55 -21.72
N LEU A 64 7.33 0.18 -20.44
CA LEU A 64 6.79 -1.10 -19.99
C LEU A 64 5.33 -1.29 -20.40
N LEU A 65 4.49 -0.27 -20.19
CA LEU A 65 3.07 -0.36 -20.54
C LEU A 65 2.83 -0.42 -22.04
N TYR A 66 3.65 0.30 -22.82
CA TYR A 66 3.60 0.27 -24.28
C TYR A 66 3.97 -1.13 -24.81
N GLU A 67 5.05 -1.74 -24.31
CA GLU A 67 5.44 -3.10 -24.68
C GLU A 67 4.37 -4.14 -24.35
N ILE A 68 3.75 -4.03 -23.16
CA ILE A 68 2.66 -4.92 -22.75
C ILE A 68 1.46 -4.76 -23.68
N MET A 69 1.14 -3.54 -24.07
CA MET A 69 0.04 -3.25 -24.98
C MET A 69 0.26 -3.90 -26.36
N ILE A 70 1.49 -3.83 -26.88
CA ILE A 70 1.85 -4.44 -28.18
C ILE A 70 1.92 -5.96 -28.10
N SER A 71 2.46 -6.51 -26.99
CA SER A 71 2.68 -7.95 -26.84
C SER A 71 1.39 -8.72 -26.50
N SER A 72 0.33 -8.02 -26.09
CA SER A 72 -0.92 -8.66 -25.70
C SER A 72 -1.76 -9.00 -26.93
N GLU A 73 -1.49 -10.14 -27.55
CA GLU A 73 -2.47 -10.81 -28.41
C GLU A 73 -3.72 -11.12 -27.59
N GLY A 74 -4.73 -10.24 -27.67
CA GLY A 74 -6.03 -10.44 -27.03
C GLY A 74 -6.24 -9.69 -25.71
N ASN A 75 -6.73 -8.49 -25.82
CA ASN A 75 -7.68 -7.75 -24.94
C ASN A 75 -7.56 -7.88 -23.39
N ARG A 76 -6.43 -8.28 -22.81
CA ARG A 76 -6.26 -8.35 -21.37
C ARG A 76 -5.21 -7.33 -20.91
N LYS A 77 -5.69 -6.18 -20.40
CA LYS A 77 -4.82 -5.24 -19.66
C LYS A 77 -4.21 -5.97 -18.47
N LEU A 78 -2.95 -6.41 -18.61
CA LEU A 78 -2.21 -7.02 -17.52
C LEU A 78 -1.76 -5.99 -16.50
N LEU A 79 -1.46 -4.78 -16.97
CA LEU A 79 -0.99 -3.65 -16.20
C LEU A 79 -1.68 -2.36 -16.68
N SER A 80 -2.08 -1.47 -15.74
CA SER A 80 -2.61 -0.14 -16.06
C SER A 80 -2.22 0.87 -14.96
N TYR A 81 -2.21 2.14 -15.27
CA TYR A 81 -2.04 3.16 -14.25
C TYR A 81 -3.21 3.18 -13.27
N TYR A 82 -2.92 3.45 -12.02
CA TYR A 82 -3.86 4.09 -11.13
C TYR A 82 -3.66 5.60 -11.21
N PHE A 83 -4.76 6.33 -11.30
CA PHE A 83 -4.74 7.76 -11.45
C PHE A 83 -5.03 8.43 -10.11
N ASP A 84 -4.40 9.57 -9.88
CA ASP A 84 -4.62 10.37 -8.69
C ASP A 84 -5.97 11.10 -8.81
N HIS A 85 -6.94 10.64 -8.03
CA HIS A 85 -8.29 11.22 -8.01
C HIS A 85 -8.39 12.46 -7.12
N THR A 86 -7.33 12.83 -6.41
CA THR A 86 -7.29 14.04 -5.57
C THR A 86 -7.01 15.29 -6.39
N ILE A 87 -6.44 15.13 -7.58
CA ILE A 87 -6.07 16.23 -8.46
C ILE A 87 -7.14 16.40 -9.54
N CYS A 88 -8.00 17.43 -9.37
CA CYS A 88 -8.90 17.86 -10.43
C CYS A 88 -8.13 18.72 -11.45
N ARG A 89 -7.91 18.22 -12.65
CA ARG A 89 -7.44 19.03 -13.76
C ARG A 89 -8.59 19.86 -14.32
N GLN A 90 -8.45 21.19 -14.31
CA GLN A 90 -9.46 22.11 -14.87
C GLN A 90 -9.59 22.01 -16.39
N ASP A 91 -8.53 21.60 -17.08
CA ASP A 91 -8.42 21.50 -18.52
C ASP A 91 -8.85 20.14 -19.09
N ASN A 92 -8.82 19.08 -18.29
CA ASN A 92 -9.30 17.76 -18.72
C ASN A 92 -9.62 16.87 -17.50
N PRO A 93 -10.85 16.90 -16.99
CA PRO A 93 -11.26 16.10 -15.81
C PRO A 93 -11.13 14.59 -16.02
N ASP A 94 -11.12 14.12 -17.27
CA ASP A 94 -11.01 12.68 -17.60
C ASP A 94 -9.57 12.16 -17.59
N ARG A 95 -8.58 13.02 -17.35
CA ARG A 95 -7.17 12.65 -17.35
C ARG A 95 -6.43 13.10 -16.09
N ASN A 96 -6.80 12.52 -14.98
CA ASN A 96 -5.99 12.66 -13.78
C ASN A 96 -4.55 12.15 -14.02
N PRO A 97 -3.54 12.74 -13.40
CA PRO A 97 -2.17 12.23 -13.51
C PRO A 97 -2.06 10.85 -12.87
N PRO A 98 -1.12 10.02 -13.31
CA PRO A 98 -0.80 8.79 -12.61
C PRO A 98 -0.40 9.08 -11.17
N LEU A 99 -0.92 8.28 -10.22
CA LEU A 99 -0.57 8.43 -8.82
C LEU A 99 0.92 8.17 -8.61
N THR A 100 1.58 9.09 -7.91
CA THR A 100 2.97 8.95 -7.48
C THR A 100 3.02 8.98 -5.96
N ILE A 101 3.84 8.13 -5.37
CA ILE A 101 4.00 8.04 -3.91
C ILE A 101 5.40 8.52 -3.54
N ARG A 102 5.49 9.34 -2.50
CA ARG A 102 6.77 9.80 -1.95
C ARG A 102 7.55 8.61 -1.38
N ASN A 103 8.88 8.65 -1.48
CA ASN A 103 9.73 7.55 -1.02
C ASN A 103 9.57 7.29 0.48
N ASP A 104 9.53 8.33 1.29
CA ASP A 104 9.37 8.23 2.75
C ASP A 104 8.04 7.58 3.15
N ALA A 105 6.94 7.92 2.47
CA ALA A 105 5.64 7.29 2.68
C ALA A 105 5.65 5.82 2.26
N MET A 106 6.29 5.50 1.13
CA MET A 106 6.40 4.13 0.65
C MET A 106 7.30 3.29 1.58
N ASP A 107 8.42 3.83 2.05
CA ASP A 107 9.33 3.15 2.97
C ASP A 107 8.63 2.81 4.30
N ASN A 108 7.86 3.75 4.84
CA ASN A 108 7.05 3.53 6.03
C ASN A 108 5.98 2.45 5.82
N PHE A 109 5.33 2.48 4.66
CA PHE A 109 4.32 1.48 4.28
C PHE A 109 4.93 0.08 4.09
N ILE A 110 6.09 -0.02 3.42
CA ILE A 110 6.83 -1.28 3.27
C ILE A 110 7.25 -1.80 4.64
N ARG A 111 7.76 -0.93 5.52
CA ARG A 111 8.13 -1.30 6.89
C ARG A 111 6.95 -1.95 7.62
N LEU A 112 5.78 -1.32 7.60
CA LEU A 112 4.57 -1.86 8.21
C LEU A 112 4.17 -3.20 7.59
N THR A 113 4.05 -3.26 6.27
CA THR A 113 3.45 -4.40 5.57
C THR A 113 4.39 -5.59 5.38
N SER A 114 5.69 -5.42 5.67
CA SER A 114 6.69 -6.51 5.72
C SER A 114 6.65 -7.28 7.05
N ILE A 115 5.99 -6.76 8.08
CA ILE A 115 5.89 -7.43 9.38
C ILE A 115 4.92 -8.62 9.26
N LYS A 116 5.38 -9.79 9.68
CA LYS A 116 4.59 -11.04 9.65
C LYS A 116 3.57 -11.09 10.80
N ASN A 117 2.58 -10.18 10.78
CA ASN A 117 1.59 -10.09 11.83
C ASN A 117 0.17 -10.14 11.25
N PRO A 118 -0.68 -11.11 11.66
CA PRO A 118 -2.04 -11.28 11.12
C PRO A 118 -3.02 -10.18 11.53
N HIS A 119 -2.62 -9.31 12.44
CA HIS A 119 -3.44 -8.17 12.89
C HIS A 119 -3.19 -6.89 12.11
N ILE A 120 -2.28 -6.90 11.13
CA ILE A 120 -2.15 -5.84 10.14
C ILE A 120 -3.32 -5.99 9.17
N ILE A 121 -4.15 -4.95 9.06
CA ILE A 121 -5.38 -5.00 8.28
C ILE A 121 -5.55 -3.74 7.42
N PRO A 122 -6.05 -3.88 6.19
CA PRO A 122 -6.54 -2.73 5.45
C PRO A 122 -7.79 -2.19 6.16
N VAL A 123 -7.95 -0.88 6.18
CA VAL A 123 -9.06 -0.20 6.85
C VAL A 123 -9.67 0.87 5.95
N THR A 124 -10.92 1.20 6.18
CA THR A 124 -11.60 2.32 5.52
C THR A 124 -11.82 3.46 6.51
N THR A 125 -11.99 4.66 6.00
CA THR A 125 -12.24 5.86 6.83
C THR A 125 -13.45 5.72 7.73
N GLU A 126 -14.46 4.97 7.32
CA GLU A 126 -15.72 4.77 8.06
C GLU A 126 -15.55 4.02 9.39
N ILE A 127 -14.59 3.10 9.46
CA ILE A 127 -14.34 2.29 10.66
C ILE A 127 -13.29 2.89 11.60
N ILE A 128 -12.63 3.97 11.18
CA ILE A 128 -11.58 4.63 11.93
C ILE A 128 -12.18 5.71 12.82
N GLN A 129 -12.02 5.55 14.12
CA GLN A 129 -12.29 6.61 15.09
C GLN A 129 -10.95 7.26 15.47
N TYR A 130 -10.60 8.34 14.80
CA TYR A 130 -9.44 9.14 15.19
C TYR A 130 -9.71 9.79 16.55
N LYS A 131 -8.93 9.39 17.54
CA LYS A 131 -8.87 10.14 18.79
C LYS A 131 -7.72 11.13 18.64
N LEU A 132 -8.06 12.40 18.31
CA LEU A 132 -7.14 13.55 18.23
C LEU A 132 -6.11 13.57 17.10
N GLY A 133 -6.14 12.71 16.11
CA GLY A 133 -5.39 12.88 14.87
C GLY A 133 -3.86 13.00 15.00
N ASP A 134 -3.30 12.71 16.16
CA ASP A 134 -1.88 12.87 16.42
C ASP A 134 -1.06 11.92 15.56
N MET A 135 -0.10 12.49 14.85
CA MET A 135 0.95 11.70 14.21
C MET A 135 1.90 11.20 15.28
N VAL A 136 2.18 9.92 15.25
CA VAL A 136 3.09 9.25 16.19
C VAL A 136 4.08 8.38 15.47
N ILE A 137 5.20 8.11 16.13
CA ILE A 137 6.14 7.06 15.76
C ILE A 137 6.14 5.98 16.84
N VAL A 138 6.11 4.72 16.44
CA VAL A 138 6.22 3.59 17.35
C VAL A 138 7.69 3.42 17.76
N THR A 139 7.94 3.35 19.06
CA THR A 139 9.31 3.36 19.61
C THR A 139 9.81 1.98 19.99
N ASP A 140 8.92 0.98 20.09
CA ASP A 140 9.27 -0.36 20.58
C ASP A 140 8.39 -1.46 19.95
N GLY A 141 8.85 -2.71 20.03
CA GLY A 141 8.16 -3.90 19.53
C GLY A 141 8.29 -4.10 18.02
N ASP A 142 7.46 -5.01 17.48
CA ASP A 142 7.50 -5.40 16.06
C ASP A 142 7.28 -4.24 15.10
N PHE A 143 6.55 -3.21 15.54
CA PHE A 143 6.19 -2.03 14.73
C PHE A 143 7.12 -0.84 14.95
N LYS A 144 8.28 -1.06 15.56
CA LYS A 144 9.25 0.01 15.80
C LYS A 144 9.54 0.78 14.49
N ASP A 145 9.63 2.11 14.63
CA ASP A 145 9.89 3.08 13.56
C ASP A 145 8.75 3.21 12.51
N VAL A 146 7.61 2.54 12.69
CA VAL A 146 6.40 2.82 11.93
C VAL A 146 5.78 4.11 12.47
N HIS A 147 5.46 5.04 11.57
CA HIS A 147 4.78 6.27 11.92
C HIS A 147 3.41 6.38 11.21
N GLY A 148 2.49 7.07 11.83
CA GLY A 148 1.13 7.22 11.35
C GLY A 148 0.21 7.88 12.36
N ARG A 149 -1.06 7.91 12.08
CA ARG A 149 -2.07 8.51 12.96
C ARG A 149 -2.60 7.51 13.97
N VAL A 150 -2.74 7.92 15.22
CA VAL A 150 -3.39 7.10 16.25
C VAL A 150 -4.88 7.04 15.98
N ALA A 151 -5.42 5.84 15.94
CA ALA A 151 -6.84 5.59 15.76
C ALA A 151 -7.35 4.48 16.68
N ARG A 152 -8.64 4.48 16.96
CA ARG A 152 -9.31 3.39 17.63
C ARG A 152 -10.12 2.58 16.63
N ILE A 153 -9.81 1.29 16.52
CA ILE A 153 -10.46 0.36 15.60
C ILE A 153 -10.91 -0.85 16.41
N ALA A 154 -12.21 -1.17 16.38
CA ALA A 154 -12.81 -2.24 17.18
C ALA A 154 -12.42 -2.16 18.67
N GLY A 155 -12.44 -0.95 19.25
CA GLY A 155 -12.08 -0.70 20.65
C GLY A 155 -10.58 -0.70 20.97
N GLN A 156 -9.72 -1.07 20.03
CA GLN A 156 -8.27 -1.15 20.22
C GLN A 156 -7.55 0.08 19.64
N GLN A 157 -6.53 0.55 20.36
CA GLN A 157 -5.66 1.60 19.88
C GLN A 157 -4.65 1.03 18.86
N ARG A 158 -4.58 1.64 17.70
CA ARG A 158 -3.71 1.24 16.59
C ARG A 158 -3.07 2.46 15.95
N VAL A 159 -2.00 2.26 15.21
CA VAL A 159 -1.42 3.28 14.33
C VAL A 159 -1.88 2.97 12.91
N VAL A 160 -2.45 3.98 12.25
CA VAL A 160 -2.93 3.90 10.87
C VAL A 160 -1.93 4.62 9.96
N VAL A 161 -1.42 3.91 8.99
CA VAL A 161 -0.57 4.44 7.93
C VAL A 161 -1.44 4.67 6.70
N GLU A 162 -1.45 5.89 6.23
CA GLU A 162 -2.08 6.26 4.96
C GLU A 162 -0.99 6.39 3.90
N LEU A 163 -1.11 5.64 2.81
CA LEU A 163 -0.16 5.67 1.71
C LEU A 163 -0.57 6.69 0.64
N PHE A 164 -1.86 6.72 0.34
CA PHE A 164 -2.55 7.70 -0.50
C PHE A 164 -4.04 7.67 -0.14
N GLU A 165 -4.83 8.62 -0.63
CA GLU A 165 -6.24 8.75 -0.30
C GLU A 165 -7.01 7.43 -0.49
N GLY A 166 -7.61 6.94 0.61
CA GLY A 166 -8.35 5.68 0.64
C GLY A 166 -7.49 4.42 0.78
N CYS A 167 -6.16 4.52 0.77
CA CYS A 167 -5.26 3.40 1.06
C CYS A 167 -4.74 3.48 2.50
N LEU A 168 -5.48 2.93 3.42
CA LEU A 168 -5.20 2.96 4.84
C LEU A 168 -4.91 1.55 5.37
N VAL A 169 -3.82 1.41 6.13
CA VAL A 169 -3.44 0.14 6.77
C VAL A 169 -3.18 0.39 8.25
N ALA A 170 -3.81 -0.43 9.09
CA ALA A 170 -3.64 -0.36 10.54
C ALA A 170 -2.70 -1.44 11.07
N THR A 171 -1.88 -1.07 12.05
CA THR A 171 -1.06 -1.99 12.85
C THR A 171 -1.93 -2.93 13.70
N ALA A 172 -1.33 -3.84 14.43
CA ALA A 172 -1.93 -4.44 15.61
C ALA A 172 -2.13 -3.39 16.72
N TYR A 173 -2.63 -3.81 17.89
CA TYR A 173 -2.68 -2.97 19.08
C TYR A 173 -1.28 -2.44 19.45
N ILE A 174 -1.17 -1.13 19.68
CA ILE A 174 0.05 -0.46 20.15
C ILE A 174 -0.25 0.21 21.49
N PRO A 175 0.47 -0.11 22.57
CA PRO A 175 0.28 0.53 23.86
C PRO A 175 0.81 1.98 23.82
N LYS A 176 0.22 2.86 24.66
CA LYS A 176 0.57 4.30 24.67
C LYS A 176 2.06 4.58 24.96
N ASN A 177 2.66 3.80 25.84
CA ASN A 177 4.07 3.96 26.21
C ASN A 177 5.05 3.54 25.11
N ALA A 178 4.57 2.84 24.06
CA ALA A 178 5.36 2.47 22.89
C ALA A 178 5.19 3.46 21.72
N MET A 179 4.70 4.67 21.98
CA MET A 179 4.53 5.71 20.96
C MET A 179 5.04 7.05 21.46
N LYS A 180 5.60 7.86 20.55
CA LYS A 180 5.95 9.28 20.75
C LYS A 180 5.32 10.12 19.65
N LEU A 181 5.05 11.40 19.94
CA LEU A 181 4.64 12.35 18.91
C LEU A 181 5.68 12.40 17.79
N TYR A 182 5.20 12.36 16.58
CA TYR A 182 6.01 12.49 15.37
C TYR A 182 5.79 13.87 14.77
N VAL A 183 6.87 14.63 14.63
CA VAL A 183 6.88 15.92 13.95
C VAL A 183 7.61 15.71 12.64
N GLU A 184 6.93 15.92 11.52
CA GLU A 184 7.58 15.93 10.20
C GLU A 184 8.63 17.05 10.17
N GLN A 185 9.87 16.70 9.83
CA GLN A 185 10.96 17.66 9.61
C GLN A 185 10.95 18.18 8.18
#